data_b1c6e0b31cb2991c5167a5738bc38b2a
#
_entry.id   b1c6e0b31cb2991c5167a5738bc38b2a
#
_cell.length_a   1.000
_cell.length_b   1.000
_cell.length_c   1.000
_cell.angle_alpha   90.00
_cell.angle_beta   90.00
_cell.angle_gamma   90.00
#
_symmetry.space_group_name_H-M   'P 1'
#
loop_
_entity.id
_entity.type
_entity.pdbx_description
1 polymer ?
#
loop_
_entity_poly.entity_id
_entity_poly.type
_entity_poly.pdbx_seq_one_letter_code
_entity_poly.pdbx_strand_id
1 'polypeptide(L)'
;MDKPLFKLLALKDAREFLDALPDKVREKILYNIRKVRFGVQDKELFKKLDDDIWEFRTSCQGMAYRLFAFWDNDGETLVIAIHGLIKKSQKTPQRDKDKAKAIRKEWFNNKNK
;
A
#
# COMPACT_ATOMS: atom_id res chain seq x y z
N MET A 1 7.54 18.16 -16.86
CA MET A 1 7.23 16.81 -16.36
C MET A 1 6.90 16.87 -14.90
N ASP A 2 5.82 16.24 -14.53
CA ASP A 2 5.38 16.26 -13.15
C ASP A 2 6.25 15.35 -12.30
N LYS A 3 6.53 15.78 -11.09
CA LYS A 3 7.24 14.96 -10.12
C LYS A 3 6.22 14.15 -9.32
N PRO A 4 6.54 12.94 -8.90
CA PRO A 4 5.64 12.18 -8.04
C PRO A 4 5.46 12.89 -6.70
N LEU A 5 4.26 12.78 -6.13
CA LEU A 5 3.93 13.39 -4.84
C LEU A 5 4.62 12.70 -3.67
N PHE A 6 5.04 11.46 -3.85
CA PHE A 6 5.74 10.70 -2.82
C PHE A 6 6.57 9.59 -3.46
N LYS A 7 7.55 9.12 -2.72
CA LYS A 7 8.32 7.93 -3.08
C LYS A 7 7.66 6.72 -2.42
N LEU A 8 7.85 5.53 -2.98
CA LEU A 8 7.31 4.29 -2.45
C LEU A 8 8.44 3.35 -2.09
N LEU A 9 8.42 2.85 -0.86
CA LEU A 9 9.33 1.81 -0.42
C LEU A 9 8.49 0.58 -0.05
N ALA A 10 8.78 -0.56 -0.65
CA ALA A 10 8.10 -1.81 -0.34
C ALA A 10 8.95 -2.62 0.63
N LEU A 11 8.37 -2.97 1.78
CA LEU A 11 9.00 -3.87 2.73
C LEU A 11 8.96 -5.31 2.19
N LYS A 12 9.68 -6.20 2.82
CA LYS A 12 9.85 -7.58 2.34
C LYS A 12 8.52 -8.26 2.01
N ASP A 13 7.55 -8.23 2.92
CA ASP A 13 6.27 -8.90 2.70
C ASP A 13 5.50 -8.31 1.52
N ALA A 14 5.57 -6.99 1.34
CA ALA A 14 4.93 -6.33 0.19
C ALA A 14 5.58 -6.77 -1.12
N ARG A 15 6.92 -6.82 -1.15
CA ARG A 15 7.65 -7.28 -2.35
C ARG A 15 7.31 -8.73 -2.68
N GLU A 16 7.30 -9.60 -1.68
CA GLU A 16 6.97 -11.01 -1.88
C GLU A 16 5.54 -11.18 -2.39
N PHE A 17 4.61 -10.41 -1.83
CA PHE A 17 3.23 -10.40 -2.28
C PHE A 17 3.14 -10.05 -3.77
N LEU A 18 3.78 -8.97 -4.18
CA LEU A 18 3.75 -8.53 -5.58
C LEU A 18 4.45 -9.53 -6.50
N ASP A 19 5.59 -10.04 -6.08
CA ASP A 19 6.37 -10.98 -6.89
C ASP A 19 5.65 -12.31 -7.13
N ALA A 20 4.77 -12.71 -6.21
CA ALA A 20 4.02 -13.96 -6.32
C ALA A 20 2.79 -13.84 -7.23
N LEU A 21 2.42 -12.64 -7.65
CA LEU A 21 1.23 -12.42 -8.47
C LEU A 21 1.53 -12.66 -9.95
N PRO A 22 0.51 -13.05 -10.75
CA PRO A 22 0.66 -13.11 -12.20
C PRO A 22 1.08 -11.74 -12.74
N ASP A 23 1.88 -11.73 -13.80
CA ASP A 23 2.39 -10.49 -14.39
C ASP A 23 1.31 -9.46 -14.67
N LYS A 24 0.20 -9.89 -15.26
CA LYS A 24 -0.91 -9.00 -15.61
C LYS A 24 -1.50 -8.30 -14.40
N VAL A 25 -1.66 -9.03 -13.30
CA VAL A 25 -2.21 -8.47 -12.05
C VAL A 25 -1.22 -7.48 -11.44
N ARG A 26 0.04 -7.90 -11.34
CA ARG A 26 1.09 -7.05 -10.79
C ARG A 26 1.23 -5.75 -11.56
N GLU A 27 1.22 -5.82 -12.89
CA GLU A 27 1.31 -4.63 -13.73
C GLU A 27 0.15 -3.66 -13.48
N LYS A 28 -1.06 -4.19 -13.30
CA LYS A 28 -2.23 -3.36 -13.02
C LYS A 28 -2.12 -2.67 -11.66
N ILE A 29 -1.64 -3.40 -10.65
CA ILE A 29 -1.42 -2.84 -9.31
C ILE A 29 -0.39 -1.70 -9.39
N LEU A 30 0.74 -1.95 -10.04
CA LEU A 30 1.80 -0.94 -10.15
C LEU A 30 1.34 0.27 -10.95
N TYR A 31 0.55 0.06 -12.00
CA TYR A 31 -0.02 1.14 -12.78
C TYR A 31 -0.96 2.02 -11.92
N ASN A 32 -1.81 1.39 -11.12
CA ASN A 32 -2.72 2.13 -10.22
C ASN A 32 -1.95 2.91 -9.16
N ILE A 33 -0.90 2.32 -8.61
CA ILE A 33 -0.04 3.01 -7.63
C ILE A 33 0.61 4.23 -8.30
N ARG A 34 1.07 4.07 -9.53
CA ARG A 34 1.68 5.18 -10.28
C ARG A 34 0.70 6.34 -10.46
N LYS A 35 -0.56 6.05 -10.77
CA LYS A 35 -1.59 7.09 -10.88
C LYS A 35 -1.68 7.90 -9.59
N VAL A 36 -1.72 7.21 -8.45
CA VAL A 36 -1.82 7.87 -7.14
C VAL A 36 -0.57 8.71 -6.88
N ARG A 37 0.61 8.18 -7.18
CA ARG A 37 1.87 8.90 -6.99
C ARG A 37 1.92 10.19 -7.81
N PHE A 38 1.28 10.22 -8.96
CA PHE A 38 1.27 11.38 -9.84
C PHE A 38 0.00 12.22 -9.72
N GLY A 39 -0.73 12.09 -8.62
CA GLY A 39 -1.77 13.04 -8.23
C GLY A 39 -3.22 12.60 -8.43
N VAL A 40 -3.47 11.39 -8.93
CA VAL A 40 -4.86 10.93 -9.05
C VAL A 40 -5.42 10.67 -7.66
N GLN A 41 -6.46 11.43 -7.30
CA GLN A 41 -7.14 11.30 -6.02
C GLN A 41 -8.42 10.50 -6.21
N ASP A 42 -8.33 9.21 -5.91
CA ASP A 42 -9.45 8.28 -6.11
C ASP A 42 -9.44 7.25 -4.98
N LYS A 43 -10.50 7.23 -4.19
CA LYS A 43 -10.66 6.31 -3.07
C LYS A 43 -10.76 4.84 -3.54
N GLU A 44 -11.08 4.63 -4.80
CA GLU A 44 -11.07 3.28 -5.38
C GLU A 44 -9.64 2.78 -5.62
N LEU A 45 -8.65 3.67 -5.60
CA LEU A 45 -7.25 3.33 -5.80
C LEU A 45 -6.42 3.46 -4.53
N PHE A 46 -6.73 4.42 -3.66
CA PHE A 46 -5.95 4.69 -2.45
C PHE A 46 -6.85 5.29 -1.39
N LYS A 47 -6.99 4.58 -0.27
CA LYS A 47 -7.95 4.94 0.76
C LYS A 47 -7.33 4.85 2.16
N LYS A 48 -7.64 5.82 3.00
CA LYS A 48 -7.29 5.77 4.41
C LYS A 48 -8.26 4.81 5.12
N LEU A 49 -7.70 3.82 5.81
CA LEU A 49 -8.50 2.81 6.50
C LEU A 49 -8.73 3.14 7.96
N ASP A 50 -7.68 3.65 8.60
CA ASP A 50 -7.67 3.87 10.03
C ASP A 50 -6.65 4.98 10.30
N ASP A 51 -6.47 5.39 11.53
CA ASP A 51 -5.68 6.58 11.92
C ASP A 51 -4.48 6.85 11.02
N ASP A 52 -3.62 5.87 10.83
CA ASP A 52 -2.37 6.04 10.11
C ASP A 52 -2.15 5.01 9.02
N ILE A 53 -3.12 4.13 8.77
CA ILE A 53 -2.98 3.05 7.80
C ILE A 53 -3.80 3.35 6.56
N TRP A 54 -3.15 3.23 5.41
CA TRP A 54 -3.74 3.42 4.10
C TRP A 54 -3.71 2.13 3.30
N GLU A 55 -4.48 2.09 2.24
CA GLU A 55 -4.63 0.90 1.41
C GLU A 55 -4.63 1.29 -0.06
N PHE A 56 -3.67 0.73 -0.84
CA PHE A 56 -3.74 0.77 -2.30
C PHE A 56 -4.70 -0.32 -2.74
N ARG A 57 -5.59 -0.01 -3.65
CA ARG A 57 -6.69 -0.89 -4.05
C ARG A 57 -6.67 -1.14 -5.55
N THR A 58 -6.80 -2.41 -5.94
CA THR A 58 -6.88 -2.80 -7.35
C THR A 58 -7.87 -3.94 -7.47
N SER A 59 -8.78 -3.83 -8.45
CA SER A 59 -9.71 -4.91 -8.78
C SER A 59 -9.29 -5.51 -10.11
N CYS A 60 -9.22 -6.83 -10.19
CA CYS A 60 -8.83 -7.52 -11.40
C CYS A 60 -9.47 -8.90 -11.44
N GLN A 61 -10.20 -9.19 -12.51
CA GLN A 61 -10.82 -10.50 -12.72
C GLN A 61 -11.65 -10.99 -11.54
N GLY A 62 -12.46 -10.08 -10.97
CA GLY A 62 -13.37 -10.43 -9.87
C GLY A 62 -12.73 -10.51 -8.50
N MET A 63 -11.41 -10.28 -8.42
CA MET A 63 -10.69 -10.31 -7.14
C MET A 63 -10.29 -8.91 -6.72
N ALA A 64 -10.25 -8.69 -5.42
CA ALA A 64 -9.79 -7.44 -4.83
C ALA A 64 -8.39 -7.62 -4.28
N TYR A 65 -7.46 -6.79 -4.74
CA TYR A 65 -6.08 -6.78 -4.29
C TYR A 65 -5.85 -5.55 -3.43
N ARG A 66 -5.27 -5.75 -2.26
CA ARG A 66 -5.01 -4.67 -1.32
C ARG A 66 -3.54 -4.66 -0.93
N LEU A 67 -2.93 -3.48 -0.88
CA LEU A 67 -1.56 -3.31 -0.43
C LEU A 67 -1.58 -2.25 0.68
N PHE A 68 -1.29 -2.66 1.90
CA PHE A 68 -1.34 -1.78 3.06
C PHE A 68 -0.10 -0.91 3.12
N ALA A 69 -0.26 0.32 3.61
CA ALA A 69 0.82 1.29 3.60
C ALA A 69 0.63 2.31 4.71
N PHE A 70 1.71 3.04 4.99
CA PHE A 70 1.65 4.20 5.89
C PHE A 70 2.61 5.26 5.38
N TRP A 71 2.41 6.49 5.85
CA TRP A 71 3.27 7.62 5.47
C TRP A 71 4.42 7.78 6.43
N ASP A 72 5.60 7.99 5.88
CA ASP A 72 6.78 8.43 6.63
C ASP A 72 7.15 9.81 6.09
N ASN A 73 6.90 10.83 6.88
CA ASN A 73 7.10 12.22 6.48
C ASN A 73 8.39 12.82 7.06
N ASP A 74 9.26 11.99 7.60
CA ASP A 74 10.52 12.44 8.15
C ASP A 74 11.51 12.71 7.01
N GLY A 75 11.66 13.98 6.65
CA GLY A 75 12.48 14.40 5.52
C GLY A 75 11.69 14.48 4.23
N GLU A 76 11.77 13.47 3.39
CA GLU A 76 10.99 13.38 2.15
C GLU A 76 9.69 12.64 2.39
N THR A 77 8.65 12.99 1.63
CA THR A 77 7.40 12.26 1.70
C THR A 77 7.60 10.86 1.13
N LEU A 78 7.38 9.86 1.95
CA LEU A 78 7.63 8.47 1.62
C LEU A 78 6.46 7.60 2.10
N VAL A 79 5.95 6.76 1.21
CA VAL A 79 4.93 5.77 1.57
C VAL A 79 5.62 4.41 1.71
N ILE A 80 5.38 3.76 2.83
CA ILE A 80 5.95 2.45 3.12
C ILE A 80 4.87 1.39 2.89
N ALA A 81 5.06 0.55 1.87
CA ALA A 81 4.16 -0.56 1.61
C ALA A 81 4.52 -1.73 2.53
N ILE A 82 3.54 -2.25 3.26
CA ILE A 82 3.75 -3.19 4.35
C ILE A 82 3.55 -4.64 3.93
N HIS A 83 2.34 -4.97 3.50
CA HIS A 83 1.96 -6.33 3.07
C HIS A 83 0.71 -6.25 2.21
N GLY A 84 0.42 -7.35 1.52
CA GLY A 84 -0.73 -7.42 0.63
C GLY A 84 -1.77 -8.44 1.06
N LEU A 85 -2.94 -8.34 0.45
CA LEU A 85 -4.07 -9.21 0.71
C LEU A 85 -4.88 -9.38 -0.58
N ILE A 86 -5.31 -10.60 -0.87
CA ILE A 86 -6.22 -10.91 -1.97
C ILE A 86 -7.54 -11.35 -1.36
N LYS A 87 -8.64 -10.77 -1.80
CA LYS A 87 -9.95 -11.12 -1.24
C LYS A 87 -11.09 -10.97 -2.25
N LYS A 88 -12.20 -11.63 -1.96
CA LYS A 88 -13.42 -11.53 -2.78
C LYS A 88 -14.37 -10.46 -2.24
N SER A 89 -14.31 -10.14 -0.95
CA SER A 89 -15.17 -9.11 -0.34
C SER A 89 -14.47 -7.77 -0.29
N GLN A 90 -15.24 -6.69 -0.14
CA GLN A 90 -14.69 -5.34 -0.07
C GLN A 90 -14.19 -4.95 1.33
N LYS A 91 -14.65 -5.67 2.36
CA LYS A 91 -14.30 -5.32 3.74
C LYS A 91 -12.90 -5.82 4.10
N THR A 92 -12.08 -4.93 4.66
CA THR A 92 -10.74 -5.27 5.11
C THR A 92 -10.78 -5.92 6.50
N PRO A 93 -10.21 -7.12 6.68
CA PRO A 93 -10.19 -7.78 7.99
C PRO A 93 -9.44 -6.96 9.04
N GLN A 94 -9.96 -6.96 10.27
CA GLN A 94 -9.35 -6.21 11.36
C GLN A 94 -7.92 -6.67 11.67
N ARG A 95 -7.67 -7.98 11.55
CA ARG A 95 -6.31 -8.52 11.81
C ARG A 95 -5.26 -7.94 10.87
N ASP A 96 -5.63 -7.63 9.62
CA ASP A 96 -4.68 -7.04 8.67
C ASP A 96 -4.40 -5.59 9.00
N LYS A 97 -5.40 -4.85 9.47
CA LYS A 97 -5.21 -3.49 9.96
C LYS A 97 -4.31 -3.48 11.19
N ASP A 98 -4.53 -4.42 12.12
CA ASP A 98 -3.75 -4.53 13.34
C ASP A 98 -2.30 -4.90 13.03
N LYS A 99 -2.09 -5.81 12.08
CA LYS A 99 -0.75 -6.17 11.62
C LYS A 99 -0.02 -4.96 11.04
N ALA A 100 -0.71 -4.18 10.23
CA ALA A 100 -0.14 -2.98 9.61
C ALA A 100 0.26 -1.96 10.67
N LYS A 101 -0.59 -1.75 11.68
CA LYS A 101 -0.28 -0.83 12.78
C LYS A 101 0.94 -1.27 13.58
N ALA A 102 1.08 -2.57 13.83
CA ALA A 102 2.21 -3.11 14.56
C ALA A 102 3.52 -2.90 13.79
N ILE A 103 3.49 -3.14 12.48
CA ILE A 103 4.67 -2.95 11.62
C ILE A 103 5.04 -1.48 11.55
N ARG A 104 4.07 -0.57 11.44
CA ARG A 104 4.30 0.86 11.44
C ARG A 104 4.98 1.30 12.74
N LYS A 105 4.48 0.82 13.87
CA LYS A 105 5.05 1.14 15.18
C LYS A 105 6.51 0.68 15.26
N GLU A 106 6.78 -0.53 14.80
CA GLU A 106 8.14 -1.07 14.76
C GLU A 106 9.06 -0.22 13.87
N TRP A 107 8.57 0.20 12.71
CA TRP A 107 9.33 1.05 11.79
C TRP A 107 9.80 2.32 12.48
N PHE A 108 8.89 3.06 13.12
CA PHE A 108 9.23 4.31 13.79
C PHE A 108 10.08 4.10 15.04
N ASN A 109 9.86 3.03 15.77
CA ASN A 109 10.70 2.69 16.92
C ASN A 109 12.16 2.43 16.50
N ASN A 110 12.35 1.74 15.40
CA ASN A 110 13.69 1.42 14.91
C ASN A 110 14.41 2.67 14.38
N LYS A 111 13.67 3.62 13.79
CA LYS A 111 14.26 4.89 13.32
C LYS A 111 14.79 5.74 14.47
N ASN A 112 14.19 5.64 15.64
CA ASN A 112 14.52 6.47 16.78
C ASN A 112 15.63 5.89 17.68
N LYS A 113 16.25 4.79 17.25
CA LYS A 113 17.36 4.19 17.97
C LYS A 113 18.71 4.70 17.46
#